data_7229d3f82c55155dfd324d28c0715a1f
#
_entry.id   7229d3f82c55155dfd324d28c0715a1f
#
_cell.length_a   1.000
_cell.length_b   1.000
_cell.length_c   1.000
_cell.angle_alpha   90.00
_cell.angle_beta   90.00
_cell.angle_gamma   90.00
#
_symmetry.space_group_name_H-M   'P 1'
#
loop_
_entity.id
_entity.type
_entity.pdbx_description
1 polymer ?
#
loop_
_entity_poly.entity_id
_entity_poly.type
_entity_poly.pdbx_seq_one_letter_code
_entity_poly.pdbx_strand_id
1 'polypeptide(L)'
;MESYLPIMNGMTTGIRQGRNVYEGYQRGWGLQFGGLREKVLADPLYREAFAVARDRTIMSEENRMNIYLLLRFYLDKIPFGHIIEYGSYRGGSAIFMAYVAQKLYPGMKVFALDSFEGMPQTDKNVDAHNAGDFGDADLEKLQARVDKLKLDNLVLVKGFFEDTNDDVMAQAGKISLAHIDCDIAPAVKYSYEGVLPYMVDGGYLVFDDATVSSCIGATEVVEDLLIRRDGLNSEQIWPHFVFRAFK
;
A
#
# COMPACT_ATOMS: atom_id res chain seq x y z
N MET A 1 9.31 5.19 19.50
CA MET A 1 7.84 5.08 19.71
C MET A 1 7.31 6.27 20.50
N GLU A 2 7.94 6.65 21.63
CA GLU A 2 7.49 7.78 22.45
C GLU A 2 7.31 9.10 21.70
N SER A 3 8.16 9.37 20.70
CA SER A 3 8.07 10.60 19.91
C SER A 3 6.79 10.76 19.11
N TYR A 4 6.07 9.67 18.86
CA TYR A 4 4.79 9.69 18.14
C TYR A 4 3.56 9.76 19.06
N LEU A 5 3.71 9.36 20.34
CA LEU A 5 2.57 9.26 21.26
C LEU A 5 1.74 10.54 21.39
N PRO A 6 2.31 11.74 21.49
CA PRO A 6 1.52 12.96 21.61
C PRO A 6 0.65 13.23 20.39
N ILE A 7 1.00 12.69 19.22
CA ILE A 7 0.27 12.90 17.96
C ILE A 7 -0.65 11.71 17.68
N MET A 8 -0.14 10.48 17.79
CA MET A 8 -0.90 9.27 17.45
C MET A 8 -1.97 8.92 18.48
N ASN A 9 -1.68 9.17 19.74
CA ASN A 9 -2.59 8.94 20.87
C ASN A 9 -3.08 10.25 21.50
N GLY A 10 -3.04 11.33 20.75
CA GLY A 10 -3.22 12.69 21.26
C GLY A 10 -4.55 12.99 21.92
N MET A 11 -5.47 12.06 21.94
CA MET A 11 -6.74 12.24 22.59
C MET A 11 -6.66 11.83 24.02
N THR A 12 -6.50 12.79 24.87
CA THR A 12 -6.45 12.62 26.33
C THR A 12 -7.81 12.75 26.99
N THR A 13 -8.85 13.07 26.26
CA THR A 13 -10.13 13.52 26.84
C THR A 13 -11.28 12.64 26.45
N GLY A 14 -11.12 11.36 26.39
CA GLY A 14 -12.27 10.43 26.35
C GLY A 14 -13.18 10.50 25.13
N ILE A 15 -12.91 11.36 24.13
CA ILE A 15 -13.79 11.44 22.98
C ILE A 15 -13.56 10.26 22.06
N ARG A 16 -12.31 9.94 21.72
CA ARG A 16 -11.92 8.70 21.03
C ARG A 16 -10.43 8.49 21.12
N GLN A 17 -9.99 7.35 21.62
CA GLN A 17 -8.57 6.97 21.59
C GLN A 17 -8.06 6.92 20.13
N GLY A 18 -6.86 7.44 19.91
CA GLY A 18 -6.20 7.40 18.61
C GLY A 18 -6.59 8.50 17.63
N ARG A 19 -7.41 9.48 18.03
CA ARG A 19 -7.75 10.66 17.21
C ARG A 19 -7.45 11.93 17.95
N ASN A 20 -6.67 12.80 17.32
CA ASN A 20 -6.36 14.13 17.87
C ASN A 20 -7.31 15.17 17.29
N VAL A 21 -8.34 15.59 18.03
CA VAL A 21 -9.28 16.64 17.62
C VAL A 21 -8.74 18.04 17.87
N TYR A 22 -7.79 18.21 18.79
CA TYR A 22 -7.27 19.54 19.14
C TYR A 22 -6.35 20.10 18.07
N GLU A 23 -5.62 19.24 17.37
CA GLU A 23 -4.76 19.64 16.26
C GLU A 23 -5.51 19.63 14.92
N GLY A 24 -6.82 19.42 14.93
CA GLY A 24 -7.61 19.28 13.72
C GLY A 24 -7.19 18.04 12.91
N TYR A 25 -6.61 17.05 13.59
CA TYR A 25 -6.09 15.87 12.92
C TYR A 25 -7.21 15.10 12.24
N GLN A 26 -7.16 15.08 10.94
CA GLN A 26 -7.84 14.10 10.12
C GLN A 26 -6.81 13.08 9.66
N ARG A 27 -7.19 11.82 9.64
CA ARG A 27 -6.30 10.77 9.19
C ARG A 27 -5.79 11.11 7.79
N GLY A 28 -4.48 11.14 7.62
CA GLY A 28 -3.81 11.58 6.40
C GLY A 28 -3.42 13.07 6.36
N TRP A 29 -4.16 13.97 6.95
CA TRP A 29 -3.81 15.40 6.91
C TRP A 29 -2.55 15.75 7.68
N GLY A 30 -2.29 15.05 8.78
CA GLY A 30 -1.06 15.24 9.53
C GLY A 30 0.21 14.87 8.75
N LEU A 31 0.07 14.23 7.60
CA LEU A 31 1.17 13.94 6.67
C LEU A 31 1.50 15.14 5.78
N GLN A 32 0.53 16.02 5.55
CA GLN A 32 0.71 17.24 4.76
C GLN A 32 1.14 18.42 5.62
N PHE A 33 0.60 18.53 6.84
CA PHE A 33 0.80 19.66 7.72
C PHE A 33 1.20 19.22 9.13
N GLY A 34 2.03 20.05 9.77
CA GLY A 34 2.32 19.95 11.19
C GLY A 34 3.29 18.85 11.60
N GLY A 35 3.34 18.60 12.90
CA GLY A 35 4.40 17.83 13.52
C GLY A 35 4.43 16.34 13.21
N LEU A 36 3.35 15.73 12.71
CA LEU A 36 3.37 14.32 12.33
C LEU A 36 4.28 14.09 11.12
N ARG A 37 4.18 14.93 10.10
CA ARG A 37 5.05 14.88 8.93
C ARG A 37 6.52 14.99 9.33
N GLU A 38 6.85 15.99 10.16
CA GLU A 38 8.21 16.21 10.63
C GLU A 38 8.75 15.01 11.41
N LYS A 39 7.93 14.37 12.23
CA LYS A 39 8.31 13.18 13.00
C LYS A 39 8.54 11.97 12.12
N VAL A 40 7.69 11.75 11.10
CA VAL A 40 7.89 10.65 10.14
C VAL A 40 9.21 10.87 9.40
N LEU A 41 9.46 12.08 8.90
CA LEU A 41 10.71 12.41 8.19
C LEU A 41 11.96 12.29 9.06
N ALA A 42 11.82 12.51 10.37
CA ALA A 42 12.91 12.37 11.34
C ALA A 42 13.13 10.92 11.80
N ASP A 43 12.16 10.02 11.59
CA ASP A 43 12.26 8.62 12.04
C ASP A 43 13.40 7.90 11.30
N PRO A 44 14.38 7.34 12.02
CA PRO A 44 15.51 6.65 11.40
C PRO A 44 15.07 5.49 10.47
N LEU A 45 14.09 4.69 10.89
CA LEU A 45 13.61 3.56 10.08
C LEU A 45 12.96 4.02 8.78
N TYR A 46 12.16 5.11 8.82
CA TYR A 46 11.60 5.70 7.60
C TYR A 46 12.70 6.16 6.65
N ARG A 47 13.69 6.87 7.19
CA ARG A 47 14.82 7.40 6.40
C ARG A 47 15.66 6.31 5.76
N GLU A 48 15.94 5.24 6.50
CA GLU A 48 16.68 4.08 5.99
C GLU A 48 15.90 3.38 4.89
N ALA A 49 14.61 3.10 5.13
CA ALA A 49 13.74 2.46 4.13
C ALA A 49 13.60 3.32 2.86
N PHE A 50 13.44 4.62 3.01
CA PHE A 50 13.38 5.52 1.86
C PHE A 50 14.73 5.61 1.14
N ALA A 51 15.86 5.64 1.83
CA ALA A 51 17.18 5.72 1.21
C ALA A 51 17.47 4.53 0.29
N VAL A 52 16.95 3.33 0.58
CA VAL A 52 17.12 2.14 -0.27
C VAL A 52 16.12 2.03 -1.42
N ALA A 53 15.02 2.78 -1.36
CA ALA A 53 13.92 2.74 -2.33
C ALA A 53 13.85 3.94 -3.27
N ARG A 54 14.41 5.09 -2.88
CA ARG A 54 14.14 6.43 -3.47
C ARG A 54 14.39 6.56 -4.97
N ASP A 55 15.35 5.84 -5.50
CA ASP A 55 15.73 5.86 -6.92
C ASP A 55 14.88 4.95 -7.81
N ARG A 56 13.89 4.29 -7.21
CA ARG A 56 12.99 3.34 -7.87
C ARG A 56 11.50 3.64 -7.66
N THR A 57 11.15 4.46 -6.71
CA THR A 57 9.75 4.82 -6.44
C THR A 57 9.36 6.12 -7.11
N ILE A 58 8.15 6.14 -7.67
CA ILE A 58 7.45 7.35 -8.11
C ILE A 58 6.33 7.75 -7.13
N MET A 59 6.11 6.94 -6.11
CA MET A 59 5.12 7.20 -5.06
C MET A 59 5.38 8.55 -4.38
N SER A 60 4.32 9.31 -4.13
CA SER A 60 4.41 10.60 -3.43
C SER A 60 4.98 10.44 -2.01
N GLU A 61 5.44 11.54 -1.43
CA GLU A 61 5.96 11.52 -0.05
C GLU A 61 4.86 11.16 0.93
N GLU A 62 3.66 11.70 0.74
CA GLU A 62 2.50 11.48 1.59
C GLU A 62 2.02 10.03 1.54
N ASN A 63 1.94 9.45 0.34
CA ASN A 63 1.59 8.04 0.14
C ASN A 63 2.57 7.13 0.87
N ARG A 64 3.86 7.37 0.69
CA ARG A 64 4.91 6.61 1.36
C ARG A 64 4.88 6.75 2.88
N MET A 65 4.62 7.95 3.41
CA MET A 65 4.46 8.18 4.85
C MET A 65 3.23 7.44 5.38
N ASN A 66 2.14 7.44 4.65
CA ASN A 66 0.92 6.74 5.05
C ASN A 66 1.15 5.22 5.14
N ILE A 67 1.78 4.62 4.13
CA ILE A 67 2.19 3.21 4.17
C ILE A 67 3.10 2.96 5.38
N TYR A 68 4.09 3.83 5.61
CA TYR A 68 4.97 3.70 6.77
C TYR A 68 4.20 3.69 8.10
N LEU A 69 3.24 4.60 8.27
CA LEU A 69 2.45 4.66 9.50
C LEU A 69 1.58 3.42 9.69
N LEU A 70 0.99 2.89 8.62
CA LEU A 70 0.25 1.63 8.67
C LEU A 70 1.16 0.48 9.12
N LEU A 71 2.32 0.35 8.50
CA LEU A 71 3.31 -0.67 8.89
C LEU A 71 3.80 -0.48 10.32
N ARG A 72 4.08 0.76 10.72
CA ARG A 72 4.75 1.06 11.99
C ARG A 72 3.86 0.91 13.21
N PHE A 73 2.55 1.23 13.09
CA PHE A 73 1.68 1.41 14.24
C PHE A 73 0.38 0.61 14.21
N TYR A 74 0.03 0.01 13.06
CA TYR A 74 -1.29 -0.58 12.90
C TYR A 74 -1.26 -2.08 12.58
N LEU A 75 -0.26 -2.58 11.85
CA LEU A 75 -0.22 -4.00 11.51
C LEU A 75 -0.03 -4.91 12.74
N ASP A 76 0.60 -4.44 13.81
CA ASP A 76 0.73 -5.19 15.05
C ASP A 76 -0.57 -5.28 15.87
N LYS A 77 -1.63 -4.59 15.44
CA LYS A 77 -2.95 -4.56 16.10
C LYS A 77 -3.98 -5.50 15.46
N ILE A 78 -3.61 -6.17 14.38
CA ILE A 78 -4.47 -7.08 13.63
C ILE A 78 -3.82 -8.46 13.56
N PRO A 79 -4.57 -9.53 13.21
CA PRO A 79 -3.98 -10.84 13.02
C PRO A 79 -2.84 -10.84 12.01
N PHE A 80 -1.85 -11.69 12.25
CA PHE A 80 -0.70 -11.82 11.36
C PHE A 80 -1.14 -12.28 9.97
N GLY A 81 -0.57 -11.63 8.96
CA GLY A 81 -0.65 -11.97 7.55
C GLY A 81 0.53 -11.36 6.83
N HIS A 82 0.66 -11.62 5.56
CA HIS A 82 1.69 -11.05 4.68
C HIS A 82 1.21 -9.74 4.05
N ILE A 83 2.10 -9.08 3.33
CA ILE A 83 1.80 -7.90 2.53
C ILE A 83 1.76 -8.34 1.07
N ILE A 84 0.81 -7.81 0.31
CA ILE A 84 0.79 -7.94 -1.15
C ILE A 84 0.70 -6.56 -1.79
N GLU A 85 1.41 -6.38 -2.91
CA GLU A 85 1.33 -5.21 -3.77
C GLU A 85 0.96 -5.65 -5.18
N TYR A 86 -0.06 -5.02 -5.72
CA TYR A 86 -0.47 -5.17 -7.11
C TYR A 86 -0.04 -3.92 -7.88
N GLY A 87 0.88 -4.10 -8.82
CA GLY A 87 1.56 -3.01 -9.52
C GLY A 87 2.81 -2.55 -8.78
N SER A 88 3.95 -3.15 -9.09
CA SER A 88 5.21 -2.86 -8.41
C SER A 88 6.16 -2.03 -9.27
N TYR A 89 5.95 -1.98 -10.58
CA TYR A 89 6.77 -1.24 -11.52
C TYR A 89 8.27 -1.50 -11.31
N ARG A 90 9.03 -0.49 -10.90
CA ARG A 90 10.47 -0.59 -10.60
C ARG A 90 10.77 -1.11 -9.19
N GLY A 91 9.75 -1.49 -8.42
CA GLY A 91 9.85 -2.11 -7.12
C GLY A 91 10.16 -1.17 -5.96
N GLY A 92 9.96 0.15 -6.11
CA GLY A 92 10.34 1.11 -5.08
C GLY A 92 9.49 0.98 -3.81
N SER A 93 8.17 0.93 -3.95
CA SER A 93 7.21 0.72 -2.86
C SER A 93 7.39 -0.65 -2.21
N ALA A 94 7.55 -1.71 -3.02
CA ALA A 94 7.82 -3.06 -2.53
C ALA A 94 9.11 -3.15 -1.69
N ILE A 95 10.22 -2.56 -2.17
CA ILE A 95 11.48 -2.48 -1.41
C ILE A 95 11.28 -1.72 -0.10
N PHE A 96 10.56 -0.59 -0.14
CA PHE A 96 10.28 0.21 1.05
C PHE A 96 9.50 -0.60 2.09
N MET A 97 8.40 -1.24 1.67
CA MET A 97 7.57 -2.07 2.55
C MET A 97 8.35 -3.27 3.09
N ALA A 98 9.11 -3.96 2.23
CA ALA A 98 9.91 -5.11 2.63
C ALA A 98 10.99 -4.73 3.65
N TYR A 99 11.68 -3.60 3.46
CA TYR A 99 12.67 -3.11 4.40
C TYR A 99 12.06 -2.84 5.78
N VAL A 100 10.94 -2.14 5.83
CA VAL A 100 10.22 -1.85 7.09
C VAL A 100 9.73 -3.15 7.74
N ALA A 101 9.09 -4.02 6.95
CA ALA A 101 8.55 -5.29 7.45
C ALA A 101 9.64 -6.21 8.00
N GLN A 102 10.80 -6.30 7.34
CA GLN A 102 11.93 -7.09 7.80
C GLN A 102 12.42 -6.67 9.20
N LYS A 103 12.35 -5.36 9.50
CA LYS A 103 12.76 -4.81 10.80
C LYS A 103 11.71 -4.98 11.90
N LEU A 104 10.44 -4.92 11.54
CA LEU A 104 9.35 -4.87 12.53
C LEU A 104 8.64 -6.22 12.72
N TYR A 105 8.58 -7.05 11.68
CA TYR A 105 7.73 -8.25 11.63
C TYR A 105 8.51 -9.46 11.13
N PRO A 106 9.27 -10.15 12.00
CA PRO A 106 9.98 -11.37 11.60
C PRO A 106 9.05 -12.40 10.94
N GLY A 107 9.44 -12.88 9.76
CA GLY A 107 8.66 -13.84 8.99
C GLY A 107 7.58 -13.25 8.07
N MET A 108 7.31 -11.95 8.14
CA MET A 108 6.39 -11.28 7.21
C MET A 108 7.04 -11.12 5.83
N LYS A 109 6.37 -11.64 4.80
CA LYS A 109 6.76 -11.46 3.41
C LYS A 109 6.00 -10.32 2.76
N VAL A 110 6.60 -9.74 1.74
CA VAL A 110 5.98 -8.82 0.79
C VAL A 110 5.98 -9.49 -0.57
N PHE A 111 4.80 -9.72 -1.15
CA PHE A 111 4.63 -10.24 -2.50
C PHE A 111 4.38 -9.05 -3.42
N ALA A 112 5.24 -8.86 -4.40
CA ALA A 112 5.20 -7.75 -5.33
C ALA A 112 4.89 -8.27 -6.73
N LEU A 113 3.66 -8.04 -7.19
CA LEU A 113 3.14 -8.55 -8.45
C LEU A 113 3.18 -7.45 -9.51
N ASP A 114 3.72 -7.80 -10.67
CA ASP A 114 3.73 -6.92 -11.83
C ASP A 114 3.94 -7.73 -13.11
N SER A 115 3.45 -7.26 -14.24
CA SER A 115 3.77 -7.87 -15.53
C SER A 115 5.25 -7.67 -15.88
N PHE A 116 5.86 -6.58 -15.41
CA PHE A 116 7.17 -6.07 -15.83
C PHE A 116 7.30 -5.91 -17.35
N GLU A 117 6.16 -5.73 -18.02
CA GLU A 117 6.06 -5.55 -19.47
C GLU A 117 5.23 -4.30 -19.81
N GLY A 118 4.73 -3.62 -18.77
CA GLY A 118 3.88 -2.43 -18.88
C GLY A 118 2.39 -2.77 -18.90
N MET A 119 1.58 -1.70 -19.00
CA MET A 119 0.13 -1.82 -18.97
C MET A 119 -0.43 -2.52 -20.21
N PRO A 120 -1.52 -3.30 -20.06
CA PRO A 120 -2.29 -3.81 -21.18
C PRO A 120 -3.06 -2.70 -21.90
N GLN A 121 -3.91 -3.05 -22.86
CA GLN A 121 -4.85 -2.12 -23.46
C GLN A 121 -5.83 -1.58 -22.42
N THR A 122 -6.07 -0.28 -22.44
CA THR A 122 -6.91 0.43 -21.48
C THR A 122 -8.18 0.98 -22.15
N ASP A 123 -9.24 1.15 -21.36
CA ASP A 123 -10.44 1.88 -21.79
C ASP A 123 -10.25 3.39 -21.57
N LYS A 124 -10.11 4.12 -22.67
CA LYS A 124 -9.88 5.56 -22.66
C LYS A 124 -11.06 6.40 -22.14
N ASN A 125 -12.19 5.80 -21.88
CA ASN A 125 -13.32 6.50 -21.25
C ASN A 125 -13.11 6.67 -19.74
N VAL A 126 -12.32 5.79 -19.12
CA VAL A 126 -12.13 5.74 -17.66
C VAL A 126 -10.67 5.75 -17.22
N ASP A 127 -9.74 5.37 -18.11
CA ASP A 127 -8.32 5.27 -17.78
C ASP A 127 -7.46 6.10 -18.75
N ALA A 128 -6.68 7.05 -18.25
CA ALA A 128 -5.84 7.91 -19.07
C ALA A 128 -4.57 7.20 -19.60
N HIS A 129 -4.14 6.13 -18.95
CA HIS A 129 -2.92 5.38 -19.31
C HIS A 129 -3.02 4.66 -20.65
N ASN A 130 -1.88 4.42 -21.27
CA ASN A 130 -1.77 3.74 -22.56
C ASN A 130 -1.19 2.33 -22.38
N ALA A 131 -1.47 1.47 -23.35
CA ALA A 131 -0.76 0.21 -23.45
C ALA A 131 0.76 0.45 -23.51
N GLY A 132 1.50 -0.28 -22.71
CA GLY A 132 2.96 -0.17 -22.59
C GLY A 132 3.45 0.91 -21.61
N ASP A 133 2.58 1.72 -21.02
CA ASP A 133 2.99 2.61 -19.92
C ASP A 133 3.60 1.77 -18.80
N PHE A 134 4.64 2.30 -18.12
CA PHE A 134 5.44 1.59 -17.10
C PHE A 134 6.21 0.35 -17.61
N GLY A 135 6.31 0.15 -18.92
CA GLY A 135 7.00 -1.01 -19.53
C GLY A 135 8.54 -0.96 -19.47
N ASP A 136 9.13 0.07 -18.87
CA ASP A 136 10.59 0.20 -18.71
C ASP A 136 11.12 -0.41 -17.40
N ALA A 137 10.29 -1.18 -16.69
CA ALA A 137 10.68 -1.94 -15.53
C ALA A 137 11.64 -3.07 -15.92
N ASP A 138 12.74 -3.21 -15.18
CA ASP A 138 13.77 -4.23 -15.42
C ASP A 138 13.82 -5.18 -14.21
N LEU A 139 13.17 -6.33 -14.37
CA LEU A 139 13.06 -7.33 -13.30
C LEU A 139 14.42 -7.87 -12.86
N GLU A 140 15.36 -8.09 -13.78
CA GLU A 140 16.69 -8.62 -13.44
C GLU A 140 17.46 -7.61 -12.57
N LYS A 141 17.42 -6.32 -12.93
CA LYS A 141 18.02 -5.27 -12.11
C LYS A 141 17.29 -5.08 -10.77
N LEU A 142 15.98 -5.29 -10.74
CA LEU A 142 15.22 -5.25 -9.50
C LEU A 142 15.63 -6.42 -8.59
N GLN A 143 15.68 -7.65 -9.11
CA GLN A 143 16.11 -8.83 -8.34
C GLN A 143 17.54 -8.66 -7.80
N ALA A 144 18.47 -8.21 -8.63
CA ALA A 144 19.85 -7.93 -8.19
C ALA A 144 19.89 -6.86 -7.07
N ARG A 145 18.97 -5.89 -7.10
CA ARG A 145 18.85 -4.89 -6.02
C ARG A 145 18.32 -5.50 -4.73
N VAL A 146 17.30 -6.34 -4.81
CA VAL A 146 16.72 -7.08 -3.68
C VAL A 146 17.77 -7.93 -3.01
N ASP A 147 18.55 -8.70 -3.79
CA ASP A 147 19.63 -9.57 -3.30
C ASP A 147 20.73 -8.75 -2.62
N LYS A 148 21.16 -7.65 -3.23
CA LYS A 148 22.16 -6.73 -2.65
C LYS A 148 21.70 -6.13 -1.31
N LEU A 149 20.42 -5.83 -1.16
CA LEU A 149 19.83 -5.32 0.06
C LEU A 149 19.53 -6.39 1.10
N LYS A 150 19.67 -7.68 0.73
CA LYS A 150 19.32 -8.84 1.57
C LYS A 150 17.88 -8.79 2.07
N LEU A 151 16.96 -8.46 1.18
CA LEU A 151 15.53 -8.44 1.47
C LEU A 151 14.92 -9.81 1.17
N ASP A 152 15.32 -10.83 1.95
CA ASP A 152 14.87 -12.22 1.77
C ASP A 152 13.36 -12.40 1.98
N ASN A 153 12.70 -11.37 2.48
CA ASN A 153 11.26 -11.29 2.67
C ASN A 153 10.50 -10.65 1.50
N LEU A 154 11.18 -10.17 0.45
CA LEU A 154 10.55 -9.64 -0.75
C LEU A 154 10.51 -10.70 -1.84
N VAL A 155 9.31 -11.03 -2.31
CA VAL A 155 9.04 -12.00 -3.37
C VAL A 155 8.54 -11.24 -4.60
N LEU A 156 9.34 -11.22 -5.66
CA LEU A 156 8.93 -10.61 -6.94
C LEU A 156 8.19 -11.65 -7.77
N VAL A 157 7.03 -11.29 -8.28
CA VAL A 157 6.16 -12.18 -9.07
C VAL A 157 5.88 -11.55 -10.42
N LYS A 158 6.46 -12.13 -11.48
CA LYS A 158 6.25 -11.67 -12.86
C LYS A 158 5.04 -12.33 -13.48
N GLY A 159 4.12 -11.54 -13.99
CA GLY A 159 2.97 -11.96 -14.79
C GLY A 159 1.78 -11.05 -14.58
N PHE A 160 0.76 -11.23 -15.39
CA PHE A 160 -0.53 -10.59 -15.14
C PHE A 160 -1.18 -11.18 -13.89
N PHE A 161 -1.98 -10.40 -13.21
CA PHE A 161 -2.55 -10.81 -11.93
C PHE A 161 -3.45 -12.03 -12.06
N GLU A 162 -4.17 -12.13 -13.18
CA GLU A 162 -5.04 -13.27 -13.51
C GLU A 162 -4.28 -14.60 -13.59
N ASP A 163 -3.01 -14.55 -13.95
CA ASP A 163 -2.17 -15.74 -14.12
C ASP A 163 -1.40 -16.10 -12.84
N THR A 164 -1.21 -15.14 -11.92
CA THR A 164 -0.27 -15.29 -10.80
C THR A 164 -0.92 -15.27 -9.42
N ASN A 165 -2.09 -14.64 -9.30
CA ASN A 165 -2.70 -14.37 -8.00
C ASN A 165 -2.99 -15.65 -7.19
N ASP A 166 -3.53 -16.70 -7.82
CA ASP A 166 -3.90 -17.92 -7.11
C ASP A 166 -2.69 -18.63 -6.50
N ASP A 167 -1.59 -18.71 -7.24
CA ASP A 167 -0.34 -19.29 -6.73
C ASP A 167 0.25 -18.46 -5.59
N VAL A 168 0.20 -17.14 -5.71
CA VAL A 168 0.64 -16.23 -4.64
C VAL A 168 -0.23 -16.39 -3.41
N MET A 169 -1.55 -16.46 -3.56
CA MET A 169 -2.47 -16.64 -2.43
C MET A 169 -2.29 -18.01 -1.76
N ALA A 170 -2.04 -19.07 -2.54
CA ALA A 170 -1.72 -20.39 -2.00
C ALA A 170 -0.43 -20.36 -1.17
N GLN A 171 0.56 -19.59 -1.60
CA GLN A 171 1.83 -19.43 -0.87
C GLN A 171 1.69 -18.51 0.36
N ALA A 172 0.97 -17.42 0.24
CA ALA A 172 0.82 -16.41 1.30
C ALA A 172 -0.15 -16.86 2.40
N GLY A 173 -1.24 -17.48 2.03
CA GLY A 173 -2.29 -17.94 2.94
C GLY A 173 -3.13 -16.82 3.55
N LYS A 174 -2.51 -15.82 4.16
CA LYS A 174 -3.19 -14.69 4.81
C LYS A 174 -2.49 -13.36 4.51
N ILE A 175 -3.29 -12.34 4.26
CA ILE A 175 -2.84 -10.98 3.93
C ILE A 175 -3.32 -10.00 4.99
N SER A 176 -2.40 -9.24 5.58
CA SER A 176 -2.73 -8.18 6.55
C SER A 176 -2.77 -6.79 5.91
N LEU A 177 -2.05 -6.58 4.80
CA LEU A 177 -2.09 -5.36 4.02
C LEU A 177 -2.01 -5.67 2.53
N ALA A 178 -2.99 -5.20 1.78
CA ALA A 178 -2.96 -5.17 0.32
C ALA A 178 -2.80 -3.73 -0.17
N HIS A 179 -1.71 -3.45 -0.87
CA HIS A 179 -1.44 -2.22 -1.58
C HIS A 179 -1.82 -2.41 -3.04
N ILE A 180 -2.85 -1.71 -3.48
CA ILE A 180 -3.40 -1.79 -4.84
C ILE A 180 -3.01 -0.50 -5.55
N ASP A 181 -1.99 -0.61 -6.39
CA ASP A 181 -1.27 0.46 -7.09
C ASP A 181 -1.08 0.04 -8.55
N CYS A 182 -2.19 -0.09 -9.26
CA CYS A 182 -2.22 -0.65 -10.62
C CYS A 182 -3.10 0.15 -11.59
N ASP A 183 -3.43 1.38 -11.25
CA ASP A 183 -3.98 2.50 -12.03
C ASP A 183 -5.32 2.23 -12.72
N ILE A 184 -5.48 1.12 -13.44
CA ILE A 184 -6.61 0.89 -14.35
C ILE A 184 -7.74 0.08 -13.74
N ALA A 185 -8.97 0.43 -14.09
CA ALA A 185 -10.17 -0.17 -13.52
C ALA A 185 -10.20 -1.71 -13.51
N PRO A 186 -9.87 -2.42 -14.59
CA PRO A 186 -9.89 -3.90 -14.58
C PRO A 186 -8.90 -4.49 -13.59
N ALA A 187 -7.68 -3.93 -13.51
CA ALA A 187 -6.63 -4.40 -12.63
C ALA A 187 -6.99 -4.16 -11.16
N VAL A 188 -7.48 -2.95 -10.82
CA VAL A 188 -7.93 -2.59 -9.47
C VAL A 188 -9.08 -3.50 -9.02
N LYS A 189 -10.06 -3.71 -9.90
CA LYS A 189 -11.17 -4.64 -9.62
C LYS A 189 -10.68 -6.05 -9.34
N TYR A 190 -9.86 -6.60 -10.24
CA TYR A 190 -9.33 -7.97 -10.11
C TYR A 190 -8.53 -8.12 -8.81
N SER A 191 -7.64 -7.18 -8.53
CA SER A 191 -6.80 -7.19 -7.33
C SER A 191 -7.63 -7.17 -6.05
N TYR A 192 -8.66 -6.32 -5.98
CA TYR A 192 -9.56 -6.26 -4.85
C TYR A 192 -10.32 -7.58 -4.65
N GLU A 193 -11.00 -8.07 -5.69
CA GLU A 193 -11.78 -9.29 -5.60
C GLU A 193 -10.90 -10.52 -5.31
N GLY A 194 -9.71 -10.58 -5.89
CA GLY A 194 -8.76 -11.66 -5.71
C GLY A 194 -8.13 -11.73 -4.31
N VAL A 195 -7.86 -10.58 -3.68
CA VAL A 195 -7.23 -10.57 -2.35
C VAL A 195 -8.24 -10.68 -1.20
N LEU A 196 -9.47 -10.19 -1.38
CA LEU A 196 -10.46 -10.07 -0.31
C LEU A 196 -10.70 -11.37 0.48
N PRO A 197 -10.82 -12.58 -0.13
CA PRO A 197 -11.00 -13.83 0.61
C PRO A 197 -9.84 -14.19 1.54
N TYR A 198 -8.64 -13.66 1.26
CA TYR A 198 -7.40 -13.97 1.98
C TYR A 198 -7.05 -12.91 3.04
N MET A 199 -7.75 -11.79 3.06
CA MET A 199 -7.53 -10.77 4.08
C MET A 199 -7.78 -11.31 5.48
N VAL A 200 -6.93 -10.94 6.42
CA VAL A 200 -7.21 -11.16 7.85
C VAL A 200 -8.35 -10.26 8.32
N ASP A 201 -9.01 -10.61 9.41
CA ASP A 201 -10.02 -9.74 10.01
C ASP A 201 -9.40 -8.40 10.42
N GLY A 202 -9.98 -7.30 9.95
CA GLY A 202 -9.46 -5.97 10.11
C GLY A 202 -8.21 -5.64 9.27
N GLY A 203 -7.86 -6.48 8.29
CA GLY A 203 -6.76 -6.22 7.34
C GLY A 203 -6.95 -4.95 6.52
N TYR A 204 -5.86 -4.35 6.09
CA TYR A 204 -5.86 -3.08 5.36
C TYR A 204 -5.88 -3.29 3.85
N LEU A 205 -6.85 -2.66 3.20
CA LEU A 205 -6.93 -2.48 1.74
C LEU A 205 -6.57 -1.02 1.45
N VAL A 206 -5.49 -0.79 0.74
CA VAL A 206 -4.92 0.53 0.45
C VAL A 206 -4.90 0.73 -1.06
N PHE A 207 -5.63 1.72 -1.54
CA PHE A 207 -5.73 2.05 -2.97
C PHE A 207 -4.96 3.34 -3.24
N ASP A 208 -3.89 3.25 -4.03
CA ASP A 208 -3.02 4.38 -4.35
C ASP A 208 -3.70 5.34 -5.33
N ASP A 209 -4.28 4.79 -6.39
CA ASP A 209 -4.75 5.55 -7.57
C ASP A 209 -6.16 6.10 -7.45
N ALA A 210 -6.95 5.63 -6.50
CA ALA A 210 -8.37 5.99 -6.40
C ALA A 210 -8.64 7.47 -6.04
N THR A 211 -7.59 8.26 -5.83
CA THR A 211 -7.65 9.72 -5.62
C THR A 211 -6.98 10.51 -6.75
N VAL A 212 -6.49 9.82 -7.78
CA VAL A 212 -5.72 10.41 -8.88
C VAL A 212 -6.61 10.62 -10.11
N SER A 213 -6.63 11.83 -10.63
CA SER A 213 -7.51 12.21 -11.74
C SER A 213 -7.24 11.48 -13.06
N SER A 214 -6.04 10.93 -13.25
CA SER A 214 -5.71 10.09 -14.41
C SER A 214 -6.27 8.67 -14.30
N CYS A 215 -6.74 8.26 -13.12
CA CYS A 215 -7.18 6.90 -12.80
C CYS A 215 -8.65 6.92 -12.33
N ILE A 216 -9.54 7.59 -13.08
CA ILE A 216 -10.98 7.68 -12.74
C ILE A 216 -11.59 6.29 -12.60
N GLY A 217 -11.18 5.34 -13.43
CA GLY A 217 -11.64 3.96 -13.35
C GLY A 217 -11.32 3.30 -12.01
N ALA A 218 -10.16 3.58 -11.41
CA ALA A 218 -9.83 3.11 -10.07
C ALA A 218 -10.77 3.71 -9.00
N THR A 219 -11.11 5.00 -9.12
CA THR A 219 -12.10 5.66 -8.24
C THR A 219 -13.48 5.01 -8.37
N GLU A 220 -13.95 4.78 -9.60
CA GLU A 220 -15.24 4.14 -9.86
C GLU A 220 -15.30 2.72 -9.30
N VAL A 221 -14.23 1.95 -9.42
CA VAL A 221 -14.15 0.60 -8.82
C VAL A 221 -14.28 0.69 -7.30
N VAL A 222 -13.59 1.61 -6.65
CA VAL A 222 -13.70 1.80 -5.19
C VAL A 222 -15.10 2.18 -4.79
N GLU A 223 -15.74 3.12 -5.50
CA GLU A 223 -17.09 3.56 -5.19
C GLU A 223 -18.14 2.47 -5.44
N ASP A 224 -18.06 1.79 -6.57
CA ASP A 224 -19.07 0.81 -6.96
C ASP A 224 -18.94 -0.52 -6.23
N LEU A 225 -17.72 -1.02 -6.08
CA LEU A 225 -17.52 -2.34 -5.47
C LEU A 225 -17.38 -2.26 -3.96
N LEU A 226 -16.45 -1.45 -3.45
CA LEU A 226 -16.19 -1.44 -2.01
C LEU A 226 -17.30 -0.72 -1.25
N ILE A 227 -17.72 0.46 -1.71
CA ILE A 227 -18.69 1.28 -0.96
C ILE A 227 -20.11 0.82 -1.25
N ARG A 228 -20.54 0.74 -2.52
CA ARG A 228 -21.94 0.47 -2.85
C ARG A 228 -22.29 -1.01 -2.78
N ARG A 229 -21.47 -1.91 -3.34
CA ARG A 229 -21.75 -3.35 -3.38
C ARG A 229 -21.48 -4.01 -2.02
N ASP A 230 -20.30 -3.77 -1.45
CA ASP A 230 -19.81 -4.49 -0.27
C ASP A 230 -20.05 -3.73 1.05
N GLY A 231 -20.53 -2.48 0.98
CA GLY A 231 -20.91 -1.67 2.14
C GLY A 231 -19.73 -1.26 3.03
N LEU A 232 -18.50 -1.26 2.51
CA LEU A 232 -17.33 -0.87 3.27
C LEU A 232 -17.28 0.64 3.48
N ASN A 233 -16.82 1.05 4.66
CA ASN A 233 -16.58 2.45 4.97
C ASN A 233 -15.09 2.75 4.86
N SER A 234 -14.73 3.77 4.09
CA SER A 234 -13.36 4.25 4.05
C SER A 234 -12.96 4.86 5.39
N GLU A 235 -11.84 4.40 5.95
CA GLU A 235 -11.23 5.04 7.12
C GLU A 235 -10.43 6.28 6.74
N GLN A 236 -10.03 6.40 5.49
CA GLN A 236 -9.19 7.46 4.96
C GLN A 236 -9.40 7.58 3.46
N ILE A 237 -9.43 8.81 2.94
CA ILE A 237 -9.58 9.09 1.51
C ILE A 237 -8.38 9.82 0.92
N TRP A 238 -7.47 10.29 1.73
CA TRP A 238 -6.24 10.95 1.31
C TRP A 238 -5.10 10.62 2.28
N PRO A 239 -3.87 10.35 1.84
CA PRO A 239 -3.40 10.28 0.43
C PRO A 239 -3.82 9.01 -0.31
N HIS A 240 -4.37 8.02 0.38
CA HIS A 240 -4.94 6.79 -0.17
C HIS A 240 -6.39 6.64 0.28
N PHE A 241 -7.21 5.97 -0.52
CA PHE A 241 -8.37 5.31 0.05
C PHE A 241 -7.92 4.09 0.87
N VAL A 242 -8.30 4.06 2.13
CA VAL A 242 -7.98 2.97 3.05
C VAL A 242 -9.26 2.38 3.62
N PHE A 243 -9.43 1.09 3.42
CA PHE A 243 -10.54 0.31 3.97
C PHE A 243 -10.02 -0.80 4.89
N ARG A 244 -10.94 -1.33 5.68
CA ARG A 244 -10.69 -2.50 6.53
C ARG A 244 -11.53 -3.67 6.03
N ALA A 245 -10.89 -4.82 5.82
CA ALA A 245 -11.60 -6.06 5.56
C ALA A 245 -12.10 -6.65 6.89
N PHE A 246 -13.39 -6.72 7.08
CA PHE A 246 -14.02 -7.41 8.21
C PHE A 246 -14.74 -8.67 7.71
N LYS A 247 -14.65 -9.74 8.48
CA LYS A 247 -15.31 -11.02 8.23
C LYS A 247 -16.41 -11.29 9.23
#